data_74b1deaed304e52e6953337dceeec238
#
_entry.id   74b1deaed304e52e6953337dceeec238
#
_cell.length_a   1.000
_cell.length_b   1.000
_cell.length_c   1.000
_cell.angle_alpha   90.00
_cell.angle_beta   90.00
_cell.angle_gamma   90.00
#
_symmetry.space_group_name_H-M   'P 1'
#
loop_
_entity.id
_entity.type
_entity.pdbx_description
1 polymer ?
#
loop_
_entity_poly.entity_id
_entity_poly.type
_entity_poly.pdbx_seq_one_letter_code
_entity_poly.pdbx_strand_id
1 'polypeptide(L)'
;MSIKKENSKADFISIEHDILNFWEKNDIFQKLIKQNSKGKKWSFLDGPITANNPMGVHHAWGRTLKDVYQRYKAMNGYQLRYQNGFDCQGLWVEVEVEKELGIKSKKEVEDLGIEKFVNLCKKRVQKYSKIQTDQSKRLG
;
A
#
# COMPACT_ATOMS: atom_id res chain seq x y z
N MET A 1 32.41 -28.20 5.96
CA MET A 1 31.26 -27.35 5.59
C MET A 1 30.83 -27.70 4.19
N SER A 2 29.62 -28.26 4.01
CA SER A 2 29.09 -28.61 2.68
C SER A 2 28.49 -27.34 2.08
N ILE A 3 29.03 -26.86 0.96
CA ILE A 3 28.44 -25.74 0.20
C ILE A 3 27.19 -26.30 -0.49
N LYS A 4 26.01 -25.83 -0.06
CA LYS A 4 24.77 -26.15 -0.78
C LYS A 4 24.81 -25.54 -2.18
N LYS A 5 24.55 -26.38 -3.19
CA LYS A 5 24.43 -25.94 -4.57
C LYS A 5 23.18 -25.04 -4.68
N GLU A 6 23.39 -23.77 -4.90
CA GLU A 6 22.30 -22.81 -5.12
C GLU A 6 21.70 -22.98 -6.52
N ASN A 7 20.40 -22.83 -6.65
CA ASN A 7 19.72 -22.84 -7.93
C ASN A 7 20.19 -21.65 -8.78
N SER A 8 20.59 -21.89 -10.01
CA SER A 8 21.08 -20.83 -10.93
C SER A 8 19.97 -19.87 -11.40
N LYS A 9 18.70 -20.18 -11.12
CA LYS A 9 17.55 -19.31 -11.40
C LYS A 9 16.86 -19.00 -10.07
N ALA A 10 16.94 -17.73 -9.63
CA ALA A 10 16.21 -17.26 -8.49
C ALA A 10 14.71 -17.10 -8.83
N ASP A 11 13.83 -17.73 -8.05
CA ASP A 11 12.40 -17.45 -8.07
C ASP A 11 12.13 -16.29 -7.10
N PHE A 12 12.16 -15.07 -7.62
CA PHE A 12 11.98 -13.86 -6.82
C PHE A 12 10.60 -13.81 -6.14
N ILE A 13 9.56 -14.38 -6.75
CA ILE A 13 8.20 -14.39 -6.16
C ILE A 13 8.18 -15.30 -4.93
N SER A 14 8.75 -16.51 -5.03
CA SER A 14 8.84 -17.42 -3.90
C SER A 14 9.67 -16.83 -2.76
N ILE A 15 10.83 -16.27 -3.07
CA ILE A 15 11.71 -15.61 -2.08
C ILE A 15 10.97 -14.47 -1.37
N GLU A 16 10.24 -13.63 -2.11
CA GLU A 16 9.45 -12.54 -1.54
C GLU A 16 8.42 -13.05 -0.52
N HIS A 17 7.66 -14.08 -0.88
CA HIS A 17 6.67 -14.68 0.03
C HIS A 17 7.32 -15.32 1.26
N ASP A 18 8.45 -15.98 1.11
CA ASP A 18 9.18 -16.59 2.22
C ASP A 18 9.68 -15.50 3.20
N ILE A 19 10.19 -14.38 2.69
CA ILE A 19 10.64 -13.26 3.52
C ILE A 19 9.45 -12.58 4.23
N LEU A 20 8.33 -12.35 3.55
CA LEU A 20 7.13 -11.79 4.17
C LEU A 20 6.61 -12.69 5.30
N ASN A 21 6.56 -14.00 5.08
CA ASN A 21 6.19 -14.99 6.09
C ASN A 21 7.17 -14.99 7.28
N PHE A 22 8.47 -14.86 7.01
CA PHE A 22 9.49 -14.74 8.06
C PHE A 22 9.29 -13.47 8.89
N TRP A 23 9.03 -12.33 8.26
CA TRP A 23 8.78 -11.07 8.95
C TRP A 23 7.54 -11.14 9.83
N GLU A 24 6.45 -11.72 9.33
CA GLU A 24 5.22 -11.87 10.09
C GLU A 24 5.41 -12.80 11.30
N LYS A 25 5.97 -14.01 11.09
CA LYS A 25 6.23 -14.97 12.17
C LYS A 25 7.15 -14.46 13.27
N ASN A 26 8.08 -13.58 12.93
CA ASN A 26 9.08 -13.06 13.86
C ASN A 26 8.77 -11.65 14.37
N ASP A 27 7.63 -11.07 13.98
CA ASP A 27 7.20 -9.71 14.38
C ASP A 27 8.28 -8.64 14.12
N ILE A 28 8.92 -8.75 12.93
CA ILE A 28 10.09 -7.93 12.57
C ILE A 28 9.74 -6.44 12.55
N PHE A 29 8.57 -6.08 12.01
CA PHE A 29 8.14 -4.69 11.91
C PHE A 29 7.98 -4.04 13.31
N GLN A 30 7.37 -4.74 14.26
CA GLN A 30 7.21 -4.23 15.63
C GLN A 30 8.55 -4.15 16.36
N LYS A 31 9.46 -5.09 16.11
CA LYS A 31 10.83 -5.03 16.65
C LYS A 31 11.56 -3.79 16.14
N LEU A 32 11.43 -3.46 14.84
CA LEU A 32 12.02 -2.26 14.25
C LEU A 32 11.48 -0.97 14.90
N ILE A 33 10.15 -0.86 15.05
CA ILE A 33 9.51 0.28 15.74
C ILE A 33 10.04 0.42 17.18
N LYS A 34 10.09 -0.70 17.92
CA LYS A 34 10.52 -0.73 19.32
C LYS A 34 12.00 -0.35 19.47
N GLN A 35 12.85 -0.82 18.57
CA GLN A 35 14.29 -0.55 18.58
C GLN A 35 14.60 0.94 18.67
N ASN A 36 13.90 1.75 17.91
CA ASN A 36 14.13 3.20 17.81
C ASN A 36 13.14 4.03 18.63
N SER A 37 12.39 3.42 19.56
CA SER A 37 11.32 4.08 20.32
C SER A 37 11.77 5.27 21.18
N LYS A 38 13.06 5.33 21.54
CA LYS A 38 13.67 6.43 22.30
C LYS A 38 14.46 7.41 21.44
N GLY A 39 14.49 7.19 20.13
CA GLY A 39 15.20 8.02 19.18
C GLY A 39 14.50 9.36 18.91
N LYS A 40 15.22 10.29 18.29
CA LYS A 40 14.64 11.55 17.81
C LYS A 40 13.53 11.25 16.80
N LYS A 41 12.37 11.85 16.98
CA LYS A 41 11.22 11.68 16.07
C LYS A 41 11.52 12.24 14.68
N TRP A 42 11.13 11.49 13.67
CA TRP A 42 11.18 11.89 12.29
C TRP A 42 9.92 11.44 11.55
N SER A 43 9.37 12.27 10.73
CA SER A 43 8.22 11.96 9.85
C SER A 43 8.25 12.87 8.63
N PHE A 44 7.51 12.51 7.61
CA PHE A 44 7.24 13.35 6.46
C PHE A 44 5.75 13.30 6.12
N LEU A 45 5.28 14.32 5.42
CA LEU A 45 3.95 14.32 4.84
C LEU A 45 4.00 13.66 3.46
N ASP A 46 3.02 12.85 3.18
CA ASP A 46 2.85 12.19 1.90
C ASP A 46 1.52 12.58 1.26
N GLY A 47 1.50 12.73 -0.07
CA GLY A 47 0.29 12.74 -0.85
C GLY A 47 -0.15 11.29 -1.07
N PRO A 48 -1.23 10.82 -0.41
CA PRO A 48 -1.63 9.43 -0.54
C PRO A 48 -2.22 9.16 -1.93
N ILE A 49 -2.05 7.94 -2.41
CA ILE A 49 -2.66 7.49 -3.66
C ILE A 49 -4.16 7.26 -3.48
N THR A 50 -4.93 7.48 -4.56
CA THR A 50 -6.37 7.23 -4.54
C THR A 50 -6.64 5.72 -4.50
N ALA A 51 -7.51 5.28 -3.58
CA ALA A 51 -7.89 3.88 -3.43
C ALA A 51 -9.00 3.49 -4.42
N ASN A 52 -8.75 3.65 -5.71
CA ASN A 52 -9.71 3.38 -6.79
C ASN A 52 -9.37 2.13 -7.62
N ASN A 53 -8.09 1.75 -7.69
CA ASN A 53 -7.57 0.62 -8.46
C ASN A 53 -6.33 0.03 -7.77
N PRO A 54 -5.79 -1.14 -8.22
CA PRO A 54 -4.48 -1.60 -7.77
C PRO A 54 -3.38 -0.59 -8.08
N MET A 55 -2.28 -0.61 -7.32
CA MET A 55 -1.14 0.23 -7.61
C MET A 55 -0.58 -0.04 -9.01
N GLY A 56 -0.34 1.02 -9.77
CA GLY A 56 0.48 0.96 -10.97
C GLY A 56 1.98 1.05 -10.64
N VAL A 57 2.83 0.76 -11.63
CA VAL A 57 4.30 0.79 -11.48
C VAL A 57 4.81 2.15 -10.98
N HIS A 58 4.23 3.26 -11.44
CA HIS A 58 4.60 4.62 -11.00
C HIS A 58 4.30 4.86 -9.52
N HIS A 59 3.23 4.27 -8.98
CA HIS A 59 2.93 4.32 -7.55
C HIS A 59 3.95 3.54 -6.73
N ALA A 60 4.31 2.32 -7.19
CA ALA A 60 5.34 1.51 -6.56
C ALA A 60 6.70 2.23 -6.55
N TRP A 61 7.08 2.84 -7.66
CA TRP A 61 8.30 3.65 -7.77
C TRP A 61 8.31 4.81 -6.76
N GLY A 62 7.25 5.62 -6.73
CA GLY A 62 7.15 6.72 -5.78
C GLY A 62 7.24 6.24 -4.32
N ARG A 63 6.61 5.11 -3.99
CA ARG A 63 6.68 4.51 -2.65
C ARG A 63 8.07 4.03 -2.31
N THR A 64 8.76 3.37 -3.23
CA THR A 64 10.13 2.90 -3.02
C THR A 64 11.08 4.06 -2.72
N LEU A 65 10.96 5.18 -3.44
CA LEU A 65 11.77 6.37 -3.17
C LEU A 65 11.54 6.93 -1.77
N LYS A 66 10.29 7.00 -1.33
CA LYS A 66 9.93 7.45 0.03
C LYS A 66 10.43 6.49 1.10
N ASP A 67 10.34 5.19 0.84
CA ASP A 67 10.80 4.15 1.74
C ASP A 67 12.33 4.18 1.97
N VAL A 68 13.12 4.50 0.95
CA VAL A 68 14.57 4.69 1.09
C VAL A 68 14.89 5.73 2.17
N TYR A 69 14.19 6.87 2.19
CA TYR A 69 14.39 7.90 3.23
C TYR A 69 14.00 7.39 4.62
N GLN A 70 12.91 6.66 4.73
CA GLN A 70 12.46 6.08 6.01
C GLN A 70 13.48 5.07 6.52
N ARG A 71 13.94 4.14 5.68
CA ARG A 71 14.97 3.16 6.04
C ARG A 71 16.27 3.83 6.46
N TYR A 72 16.74 4.81 5.71
CA TYR A 72 17.92 5.59 6.08
C TYR A 72 17.77 6.24 7.45
N LYS A 73 16.66 6.86 7.75
CA LYS A 73 16.40 7.47 9.07
C LYS A 73 16.30 6.42 10.18
N ALA A 74 15.62 5.30 9.94
CA ALA A 74 15.56 4.20 10.90
C ALA A 74 16.94 3.63 11.23
N MET A 75 17.80 3.43 10.21
CA MET A 75 19.19 2.96 10.40
C MET A 75 20.05 3.94 11.19
N ASN A 76 19.72 5.24 11.14
CA ASN A 76 20.38 6.27 11.94
C ASN A 76 19.73 6.50 13.32
N GLY A 77 18.90 5.58 13.79
CA GLY A 77 18.32 5.60 15.13
C GLY A 77 17.15 6.55 15.34
N TYR A 78 16.57 7.10 14.28
CA TYR A 78 15.37 7.92 14.40
C TYR A 78 14.14 7.08 14.68
N GLN A 79 13.26 7.59 15.55
CA GLN A 79 11.92 7.04 15.74
C GLN A 79 11.02 7.46 14.59
N LEU A 80 10.50 6.50 13.82
CA LEU A 80 9.60 6.75 12.71
C LEU A 80 8.16 6.37 13.06
N ARG A 81 7.24 7.18 12.54
CA ARG A 81 5.83 6.87 12.52
C ARG A 81 5.49 6.23 11.18
N TYR A 82 5.62 4.93 11.05
CA TYR A 82 5.22 4.19 9.85
C TYR A 82 3.70 4.24 9.67
N GLN A 83 3.23 5.26 8.99
CA GLN A 83 1.81 5.45 8.71
C GLN A 83 1.58 5.51 7.22
N ASN A 84 0.65 4.69 6.76
CA ASN A 84 0.11 4.76 5.41
C ASN A 84 -1.27 5.43 5.43
N GLY A 85 -1.67 6.01 4.29
CA GLY A 85 -2.99 6.59 4.07
C GLY A 85 -3.42 6.42 2.63
N PHE A 86 -4.69 6.73 2.38
CA PHE A 86 -5.30 6.68 1.05
C PHE A 86 -6.14 7.92 0.83
N ASP A 87 -6.14 8.41 -0.40
CA ASP A 87 -7.18 9.30 -0.89
C ASP A 87 -8.43 8.45 -1.19
N CYS A 88 -9.53 8.80 -0.54
CA CYS A 88 -10.73 7.98 -0.52
C CYS A 88 -11.92 8.63 -1.24
N GLN A 89 -11.71 9.71 -1.96
CA GLN A 89 -12.78 10.50 -2.57
C GLN A 89 -12.38 11.07 -3.93
N GLY A 90 -13.36 11.75 -4.55
CA GLY A 90 -13.16 12.48 -5.78
C GLY A 90 -13.49 11.69 -7.04
N LEU A 91 -13.39 12.40 -8.15
CA LEU A 91 -13.79 11.96 -9.47
C LEU A 91 -13.25 10.60 -9.89
N TRP A 92 -12.02 10.28 -9.51
CA TRP A 92 -11.39 9.01 -9.90
C TRP A 92 -12.05 7.77 -9.29
N VAL A 93 -12.67 7.89 -8.12
CA VAL A 93 -13.46 6.80 -7.53
C VAL A 93 -14.81 6.69 -8.26
N GLU A 94 -15.47 7.82 -8.50
CA GLU A 94 -16.78 7.89 -9.15
C GLU A 94 -16.73 7.32 -10.58
N VAL A 95 -15.78 7.77 -11.39
CA VAL A 95 -15.59 7.31 -12.78
C VAL A 95 -15.41 5.79 -12.86
N GLU A 96 -14.69 5.20 -11.93
CA GLU A 96 -14.50 3.75 -11.94
C GLU A 96 -15.79 2.99 -11.55
N VAL A 97 -16.60 3.56 -10.64
CA VAL A 97 -17.92 2.99 -10.30
C VAL A 97 -18.90 3.17 -11.48
N GLU A 98 -18.91 4.32 -12.13
CA GLU A 98 -19.72 4.58 -13.33
C GLU A 98 -19.38 3.57 -14.44
N LYS A 99 -18.10 3.30 -14.69
CA LYS A 99 -17.64 2.29 -15.64
C LYS A 99 -18.13 0.88 -15.28
N GLU A 100 -18.03 0.50 -14.01
CA GLU A 100 -18.50 -0.82 -13.55
C GLU A 100 -20.01 -1.00 -13.75
N LEU A 101 -20.79 0.08 -13.62
CA LEU A 101 -22.23 0.09 -13.77
C LEU A 101 -22.70 0.34 -15.22
N GLY A 102 -21.78 0.72 -16.11
CA GLY A 102 -22.12 1.11 -17.48
C GLY A 102 -22.84 2.46 -17.59
N ILE A 103 -22.78 3.29 -16.54
CA ILE A 103 -23.39 4.63 -16.48
C ILE A 103 -22.63 5.59 -17.39
N LYS A 104 -23.38 6.38 -18.17
CA LYS A 104 -22.83 7.32 -19.16
C LYS A 104 -23.19 8.79 -18.86
N SER A 105 -24.09 9.03 -17.94
CA SER A 105 -24.56 10.37 -17.63
C SER A 105 -24.83 10.55 -16.13
N LYS A 106 -24.72 11.79 -15.64
CA LYS A 106 -25.08 12.12 -14.24
C LYS A 106 -26.54 11.85 -13.92
N LYS A 107 -27.44 11.98 -14.92
CA LYS A 107 -28.84 11.66 -14.74
C LYS A 107 -29.06 10.19 -14.37
N GLU A 108 -28.33 9.28 -14.99
CA GLU A 108 -28.37 7.85 -14.65
C GLU A 108 -27.88 7.57 -13.22
N VAL A 109 -26.93 8.38 -12.69
CA VAL A 109 -26.52 8.32 -11.29
C VAL A 109 -27.66 8.77 -10.36
N GLU A 110 -28.38 9.84 -10.70
CA GLU A 110 -29.55 10.33 -9.97
C GLU A 110 -30.67 9.29 -9.98
N ASP A 111 -30.95 8.69 -11.14
CA ASP A 111 -31.95 7.64 -11.31
C ASP A 111 -31.61 6.37 -10.50
N LEU A 112 -30.32 6.03 -10.40
CA LEU A 112 -29.83 4.94 -9.53
C LEU A 112 -30.04 5.23 -8.04
N GLY A 113 -30.02 6.51 -7.68
CA GLY A 113 -30.06 7.01 -6.32
C GLY A 113 -28.69 7.32 -5.73
N ILE A 114 -28.51 8.58 -5.31
CA ILE A 114 -27.22 9.10 -4.81
C ILE A 114 -26.66 8.27 -3.65
N GLU A 115 -27.50 7.90 -2.69
CA GLU A 115 -27.07 7.09 -1.56
C GLU A 115 -26.49 5.73 -2.01
N LYS A 116 -27.16 5.07 -2.94
CA LYS A 116 -26.70 3.78 -3.49
C LYS A 116 -25.37 3.94 -4.22
N PHE A 117 -25.23 4.99 -5.02
CA PHE A 117 -23.98 5.29 -5.73
C PHE A 117 -22.82 5.56 -4.75
N VAL A 118 -23.04 6.41 -3.75
CA VAL A 118 -22.03 6.69 -2.70
C VAL A 118 -21.62 5.43 -1.95
N ASN A 119 -22.56 4.54 -1.64
CA ASN A 119 -22.25 3.27 -0.99
C ASN A 119 -21.41 2.34 -1.87
N LEU A 120 -21.58 2.38 -3.18
CA LEU A 120 -20.72 1.66 -4.13
C LEU A 120 -19.31 2.26 -4.17
N CYS A 121 -19.20 3.58 -4.18
CA CYS A 121 -17.90 4.27 -4.07
C CYS A 121 -17.16 3.89 -2.78
N LYS A 122 -17.84 3.89 -1.64
CA LYS A 122 -17.26 3.46 -0.35
C LYS A 122 -16.77 2.01 -0.39
N LYS A 123 -17.57 1.09 -0.95
CA LYS A 123 -17.18 -0.32 -1.10
C LYS A 123 -15.94 -0.47 -1.99
N ARG A 124 -15.87 0.30 -3.07
CA ARG A 124 -14.71 0.29 -3.96
C ARG A 124 -13.45 0.74 -3.22
N VAL A 125 -13.50 1.86 -2.53
CA VAL A 125 -12.38 2.38 -1.72
C VAL A 125 -11.92 1.37 -0.68
N GLN A 126 -12.84 0.74 0.07
CA GLN A 126 -12.51 -0.29 1.05
C GLN A 126 -11.80 -1.49 0.42
N LYS A 127 -12.25 -1.93 -0.75
CA LYS A 127 -11.61 -3.02 -1.51
C LYS A 127 -10.19 -2.67 -1.92
N TYR A 128 -10.01 -1.52 -2.55
CA TYR A 128 -8.72 -1.16 -3.13
C TYR A 128 -7.71 -0.64 -2.11
N SER A 129 -8.15 -0.02 -1.01
CA SER A 129 -7.26 0.31 0.10
C SER A 129 -6.61 -0.95 0.70
N LYS A 130 -7.37 -2.04 0.83
CA LYS A 130 -6.81 -3.32 1.26
C LYS A 130 -5.79 -3.88 0.25
N ILE A 131 -6.16 -3.93 -1.02
CA ILE A 131 -5.26 -4.40 -2.10
C ILE A 131 -3.97 -3.58 -2.13
N GLN A 132 -4.07 -2.26 -2.10
CA GLN A 132 -2.90 -1.37 -2.12
C GLN A 132 -2.04 -1.51 -0.84
N THR A 133 -2.65 -1.80 0.31
CA THR A 133 -1.91 -2.12 1.53
C THR A 133 -1.09 -3.40 1.35
N ASP A 134 -1.69 -4.45 0.83
CA ASP A 134 -0.99 -5.71 0.59
C ASP A 134 0.14 -5.54 -0.45
N GLN A 135 -0.11 -4.80 -1.52
CA GLN A 135 0.91 -4.45 -2.51
C GLN A 135 2.05 -3.61 -1.88
N SER A 136 1.73 -2.68 -0.96
CA SER A 136 2.74 -1.88 -0.26
C SER A 136 3.64 -2.74 0.63
N LYS A 137 3.06 -3.72 1.34
CA LYS A 137 3.82 -4.66 2.16
C LYS A 137 4.78 -5.51 1.33
N ARG A 138 4.38 -5.85 0.09
CA ARG A 138 5.22 -6.62 -0.83
C ARG A 138 6.41 -5.83 -1.38
N LEU A 139 6.37 -4.53 -1.35
CA LEU A 139 7.51 -3.68 -1.70
C LEU A 139 8.58 -3.62 -0.58
N GLY A 140 8.27 -4.12 0.60
CA GLY A 140 9.16 -4.23 1.75
C GLY A 140 8.84 -3.27 2.86
#